data_840216bd822a9d4cf7466385ddfcd066
#
_entry.id   840216bd822a9d4cf7466385ddfcd066
#
_cell.length_a   1.000
_cell.length_b   1.000
_cell.length_c   1.000
_cell.angle_alpha   90.00
_cell.angle_beta   90.00
_cell.angle_gamma   90.00
#
_symmetry.space_group_name_H-M   'P 1'
#
loop_
_entity.id
_entity.type
_entity.pdbx_description
1 polymer ?
#
loop_
_entity_poly.entity_id
_entity_poly.type
_entity_poly.pdbx_seq_one_letter_code
_entity_poly.pdbx_strand_id
1 'polypeptide(L)'
;MPTRTLTVMTAAAGAGAIAVGLSGCFAIGGGGGPVGFDGVQSATIQLESVGTFVSPEEGGYEAAGRGSGFLITPDGLAVTNNHVVTGAGTIKVWRGGDTTKELSAKVLGSSECLDLAVVQLEGSGYPFLDWRKGDIETALDVYAAGFPLGDPTFTETKGIVSKAVTGGETPWASIDSVIEHDARIRGGNSGGPLIDANGALVGVNYAGNDALDYNYAIHRDAVLEVIGDLVDGTDVLSLGINGEALVDEEGTGLGIWVNSVKSGSVADQAGVEPGDLLTTMEGVSLGVNGTLTEYCDVLRTHGQDATLSVELYRPAEEAYYRGQFNGEPITAVPVVGSGSAGEPTGDTVTVADDSGAVTFDAPASWSQIDGAPVTDANGTTWQAASAAPDLAGFEGTWSTPGATVYATPGVVMSPDAAADLVSSGAAEEGCTSTGREPFDDGFHTGVWEIFTGCGGSTTYVVVGATDYDGTYTTIVAAQGISDADLEGIDQVLGTFYASY
;
A
#
# COMPACT_ATOMS: atom_id res chain seq x y z
N MET A 1 74.91 -20.40 50.90
CA MET A 1 76.03 -21.39 50.71
C MET A 1 75.49 -22.40 49.69
N PRO A 2 76.40 -22.91 48.89
CA PRO A 2 77.05 -22.33 47.72
C PRO A 2 76.61 -23.13 46.47
N THR A 3 76.90 -22.97 45.25
CA THR A 3 78.01 -22.58 44.42
C THR A 3 77.53 -22.73 42.97
N ARG A 4 77.73 -21.74 42.15
CA ARG A 4 78.65 -21.69 40.98
C ARG A 4 78.75 -22.96 40.15
N THR A 5 78.50 -22.87 38.82
CA THR A 5 79.67 -22.68 37.89
C THR A 5 79.20 -22.44 36.45
N LEU A 6 79.83 -21.49 35.83
CA LEU A 6 80.03 -21.07 34.46
C LEU A 6 80.66 -22.17 33.58
N THR A 7 80.45 -22.15 32.25
CA THR A 7 81.44 -22.29 31.19
C THR A 7 80.70 -22.42 29.83
N VAL A 8 80.68 -21.46 28.96
CA VAL A 8 81.67 -21.05 27.91
C VAL A 8 81.72 -21.95 26.65
N MET A 9 81.32 -21.31 25.56
CA MET A 9 81.69 -21.36 24.14
C MET A 9 81.97 -22.66 23.44
N THR A 10 81.42 -22.81 22.23
CA THR A 10 82.19 -22.66 20.96
C THR A 10 81.26 -22.58 19.75
N ALA A 11 81.68 -21.69 18.82
CA ALA A 11 81.07 -21.48 17.50
C ALA A 11 81.58 -22.57 16.51
N ALA A 12 80.68 -22.96 15.56
CA ALA A 12 81.17 -23.53 14.29
C ALA A 12 80.17 -23.11 13.18
N ALA A 13 80.72 -22.44 12.20
CA ALA A 13 80.09 -22.08 10.95
C ALA A 13 79.89 -23.28 10.02
N GLY A 14 78.82 -23.37 9.31
CA GLY A 14 78.56 -24.38 8.28
C GLY A 14 77.46 -24.00 7.31
N ALA A 15 77.88 -23.88 6.07
CA ALA A 15 77.18 -23.35 4.90
C ALA A 15 75.83 -23.99 4.50
N GLY A 16 74.94 -23.19 4.04
CA GLY A 16 74.17 -23.25 2.78
C GLY A 16 73.28 -24.44 2.49
N ALA A 17 71.92 -24.17 2.54
CA ALA A 17 71.00 -24.76 1.60
C ALA A 17 69.76 -23.80 1.49
N ILE A 18 69.55 -23.18 0.32
CA ILE A 18 68.38 -22.43 -0.04
C ILE A 18 67.28 -23.47 -0.30
N ALA A 19 66.39 -23.64 0.64
CA ALA A 19 65.09 -24.31 0.41
C ALA A 19 64.03 -23.22 0.13
N VAL A 20 63.66 -23.08 -1.14
CA VAL A 20 62.47 -22.35 -1.56
C VAL A 20 61.25 -23.13 -1.06
N GLY A 21 60.79 -22.80 0.13
CA GLY A 21 59.53 -23.30 0.65
C GLY A 21 58.41 -22.49 0.06
N LEU A 22 57.68 -23.05 -0.90
CA LEU A 22 56.31 -22.63 -1.24
C LEU A 22 55.45 -22.89 -0.01
N SER A 23 55.35 -21.87 0.85
CA SER A 23 54.32 -21.84 1.89
C SER A 23 53.01 -21.41 1.25
N GLY A 24 52.32 -22.35 0.65
CA GLY A 24 50.88 -22.22 0.41
C GLY A 24 50.21 -22.20 1.78
N CYS A 25 49.89 -21.04 2.26
CA CYS A 25 48.93 -20.90 3.34
C CYS A 25 47.54 -21.31 2.81
N PHE A 26 47.23 -22.60 2.96
CA PHE A 26 45.82 -23.00 3.03
C PHE A 26 45.29 -22.43 4.33
N ALA A 27 44.66 -21.24 4.25
CA ALA A 27 43.79 -20.78 5.30
C ALA A 27 42.49 -21.61 5.24
N ILE A 28 42.47 -22.73 5.97
CA ILE A 28 41.20 -23.33 6.37
C ILE A 28 40.72 -22.51 7.57
N GLY A 29 39.97 -21.49 7.27
CA GLY A 29 39.27 -20.66 8.25
C GLY A 29 37.91 -20.33 7.69
N GLY A 30 36.91 -21.15 8.02
CA GLY A 30 35.50 -20.82 7.79
C GLY A 30 35.06 -19.67 8.69
N GLY A 31 35.25 -18.45 8.24
CA GLY A 31 34.70 -17.24 8.81
C GLY A 31 34.46 -16.29 7.65
N GLY A 32 33.16 -16.05 7.30
CA GLY A 32 32.82 -15.06 6.31
C GLY A 32 33.30 -13.68 6.79
N GLY A 33 33.93 -12.93 5.91
CA GLY A 33 34.38 -11.57 6.15
C GLY A 33 33.87 -10.64 5.07
N PRO A 34 34.00 -9.31 5.27
CA PRO A 34 33.69 -8.36 4.24
C PRO A 34 34.53 -8.61 3.00
N VAL A 35 33.92 -8.51 1.81
CA VAL A 35 34.59 -8.69 0.53
C VAL A 35 34.77 -7.35 -0.17
N GLY A 36 35.88 -7.20 -0.89
CA GLY A 36 36.08 -6.09 -1.81
C GLY A 36 35.49 -6.38 -3.18
N PHE A 37 35.80 -5.54 -4.15
CA PHE A 37 35.24 -5.56 -5.51
C PHE A 37 35.29 -6.97 -6.16
N ASP A 38 36.43 -7.65 -6.14
CA ASP A 38 36.57 -8.98 -6.74
C ASP A 38 35.72 -10.07 -6.06
N GLY A 39 35.18 -9.79 -4.88
CA GLY A 39 34.39 -10.73 -4.10
C GLY A 39 32.84 -10.48 -4.19
N VAL A 40 32.41 -9.43 -4.84
CA VAL A 40 30.98 -8.98 -4.88
C VAL A 40 30.06 -10.11 -5.32
N GLN A 41 30.39 -10.84 -6.39
CA GLN A 41 29.63 -12.00 -6.85
C GLN A 41 29.33 -12.97 -5.71
N SER A 42 30.34 -13.26 -4.86
CA SER A 42 30.17 -14.23 -3.77
C SER A 42 29.23 -13.79 -2.64
N ALA A 43 28.98 -12.48 -2.52
CA ALA A 43 28.06 -11.88 -1.56
C ALA A 43 26.72 -11.49 -2.17
N THR A 44 26.56 -11.59 -3.50
CA THR A 44 25.31 -11.33 -4.21
C THR A 44 24.48 -12.62 -4.31
N ILE A 45 23.18 -12.51 -4.11
CA ILE A 45 22.22 -13.62 -4.15
C ILE A 45 21.19 -13.40 -5.24
N GLN A 46 20.74 -14.49 -5.85
CA GLN A 46 19.54 -14.55 -6.68
C GLN A 46 18.40 -15.07 -5.81
N LEU A 47 17.23 -14.43 -5.92
CA LEU A 47 16.01 -14.85 -5.24
C LEU A 47 14.97 -15.30 -6.27
N GLU A 48 14.23 -16.35 -5.91
CA GLU A 48 13.02 -16.79 -6.59
C GLU A 48 11.91 -16.90 -5.53
N SER A 49 10.93 -16.01 -5.60
CA SER A 49 9.78 -15.97 -4.72
C SER A 49 8.61 -16.69 -5.39
N VAL A 50 8.15 -17.78 -4.80
CA VAL A 50 7.04 -18.57 -5.31
C VAL A 50 5.82 -18.33 -4.43
N GLY A 51 4.71 -17.92 -5.04
CA GLY A 51 3.46 -17.61 -4.34
C GLY A 51 2.32 -17.38 -5.33
N THR A 52 1.16 -17.04 -4.82
CA THR A 52 0.03 -16.61 -5.65
C THR A 52 0.17 -15.10 -5.88
N PHE A 53 0.41 -14.73 -7.12
CA PHE A 53 0.43 -13.36 -7.58
C PHE A 53 -0.71 -13.15 -8.57
N VAL A 54 -1.33 -11.98 -8.56
CA VAL A 54 -2.41 -11.63 -9.48
C VAL A 54 -1.98 -10.40 -10.26
N SER A 55 -1.67 -10.60 -11.55
CA SER A 55 -1.34 -9.51 -12.46
C SER A 55 -2.63 -8.91 -13.05
N PRO A 56 -2.70 -7.59 -13.27
CA PRO A 56 -3.85 -6.96 -13.93
C PRO A 56 -4.03 -7.44 -15.38
N GLU A 57 -2.96 -7.88 -16.06
CA GLU A 57 -2.99 -8.31 -17.45
C GLU A 57 -3.24 -9.83 -17.60
N GLU A 58 -2.65 -10.66 -16.73
CA GLU A 58 -2.61 -12.12 -16.88
C GLU A 58 -3.55 -12.83 -15.91
N GLY A 59 -4.09 -12.12 -14.91
CA GLY A 59 -4.87 -12.73 -13.83
C GLY A 59 -3.99 -13.47 -12.83
N GLY A 60 -4.58 -14.43 -12.09
CA GLY A 60 -3.86 -15.20 -11.08
C GLY A 60 -2.88 -16.21 -11.68
N TYR A 61 -1.65 -16.22 -11.22
CA TYR A 61 -0.63 -17.17 -11.65
C TYR A 61 0.26 -17.59 -10.47
N GLU A 62 0.70 -18.86 -10.49
CA GLU A 62 1.83 -19.27 -9.66
C GLU A 62 3.09 -18.69 -10.32
N ALA A 63 3.53 -17.53 -9.86
CA ALA A 63 4.73 -16.94 -10.38
C ALA A 63 5.90 -17.12 -9.45
N ALA A 64 7.04 -17.22 -10.08
CA ALA A 64 8.28 -16.97 -9.42
C ALA A 64 8.69 -15.52 -9.72
N GLY A 65 8.41 -14.59 -8.81
CA GLY A 65 9.09 -13.30 -8.80
C GLY A 65 10.59 -13.55 -8.70
N ARG A 66 11.39 -12.98 -9.62
CA ARG A 66 12.84 -13.14 -9.60
C ARG A 66 13.51 -11.80 -9.37
N GLY A 67 14.48 -11.81 -8.46
CA GLY A 67 15.25 -10.64 -8.11
C GLY A 67 16.64 -10.98 -7.63
N SER A 68 17.34 -9.97 -7.25
CA SER A 68 18.66 -10.04 -6.65
C SER A 68 18.62 -9.55 -5.20
N GLY A 69 19.67 -9.84 -4.46
CA GLY A 69 19.93 -9.32 -3.13
C GLY A 69 21.41 -9.43 -2.80
N PHE A 70 21.77 -9.00 -1.63
CA PHE A 70 23.16 -9.09 -1.18
C PHE A 70 23.25 -9.26 0.33
N LEU A 71 24.27 -10.00 0.75
CA LEU A 71 24.57 -10.27 2.14
C LEU A 71 25.27 -9.07 2.79
N ILE A 72 24.83 -8.72 3.99
CA ILE A 72 25.37 -7.61 4.80
C ILE A 72 26.01 -8.08 6.11
N THR A 73 25.86 -9.36 6.45
CA THR A 73 26.47 -9.95 7.65
C THR A 73 26.93 -11.39 7.39
N PRO A 74 27.91 -11.90 8.17
CA PRO A 74 28.40 -13.28 7.99
C PRO A 74 27.42 -14.34 8.50
N ASP A 75 26.40 -13.99 9.24
CA ASP A 75 25.35 -14.89 9.75
C ASP A 75 24.12 -14.95 8.82
N GLY A 76 24.18 -14.30 7.64
CA GLY A 76 23.23 -14.51 6.56
C GLY A 76 22.13 -13.48 6.48
N LEU A 77 22.25 -12.31 7.11
CA LEU A 77 21.37 -11.19 6.82
C LEU A 77 21.64 -10.68 5.41
N ALA A 78 20.57 -10.52 4.64
CA ALA A 78 20.63 -9.99 3.28
C ALA A 78 19.53 -8.95 3.02
N VAL A 79 19.83 -8.01 2.13
CA VAL A 79 18.92 -6.96 1.67
C VAL A 79 18.44 -7.29 0.27
N THR A 80 17.17 -7.00 -0.01
CA THR A 80 16.53 -7.08 -1.33
C THR A 80 15.39 -6.05 -1.41
N ASN A 81 14.62 -6.03 -2.49
CA ASN A 81 13.43 -5.20 -2.60
C ASN A 81 12.18 -5.87 -2.01
N ASN A 82 11.23 -5.04 -1.55
CA ASN A 82 9.92 -5.47 -1.06
C ASN A 82 9.13 -6.20 -2.16
N HIS A 83 9.04 -5.62 -3.37
CA HIS A 83 8.29 -6.21 -4.49
C HIS A 83 8.83 -7.59 -4.92
N VAL A 84 10.07 -7.95 -4.56
CA VAL A 84 10.65 -9.27 -4.85
C VAL A 84 10.15 -10.34 -3.89
N VAL A 85 9.84 -10.01 -2.63
CA VAL A 85 9.61 -11.02 -1.57
C VAL A 85 8.24 -10.95 -0.90
N THR A 86 7.51 -9.82 -0.97
CA THR A 86 6.23 -9.68 -0.27
C THR A 86 5.14 -10.55 -0.89
N GLY A 87 4.42 -11.27 -0.02
CA GLY A 87 3.39 -12.24 -0.43
C GLY A 87 3.93 -13.58 -0.91
N ALA A 88 5.26 -13.80 -0.90
CA ALA A 88 5.83 -15.10 -1.25
C ALA A 88 5.46 -16.16 -0.22
N GLY A 89 4.96 -17.30 -0.69
CA GLY A 89 4.79 -18.51 0.13
C GLY A 89 6.11 -19.20 0.44
N THR A 90 7.08 -19.15 -0.50
CA THR A 90 8.44 -19.66 -0.32
C THR A 90 9.44 -18.80 -1.06
N ILE A 91 10.65 -18.68 -0.50
CA ILE A 91 11.76 -17.96 -1.12
C ILE A 91 12.95 -18.92 -1.26
N LYS A 92 13.35 -19.15 -2.50
CA LYS A 92 14.55 -19.89 -2.85
C LYS A 92 15.68 -18.92 -3.15
N VAL A 93 16.87 -19.25 -2.70
CA VAL A 93 18.05 -18.40 -2.84
C VAL A 93 19.22 -19.18 -3.40
N TRP A 94 19.90 -18.59 -4.39
CA TRP A 94 21.18 -19.09 -4.90
C TRP A 94 22.22 -17.98 -4.74
N ARG A 95 23.37 -18.35 -4.19
CA ARG A 95 24.44 -17.41 -3.91
C ARG A 95 25.50 -17.44 -5.03
N GLY A 96 25.86 -16.27 -5.54
CA GLY A 96 26.93 -16.11 -6.52
C GLY A 96 26.69 -16.81 -7.86
N GLY A 97 25.46 -17.21 -8.17
CA GLY A 97 25.11 -17.96 -9.37
C GLY A 97 25.32 -19.48 -9.26
N ASP A 98 25.61 -20.02 -8.08
CA ASP A 98 25.71 -21.47 -7.85
C ASP A 98 24.32 -22.10 -7.71
N THR A 99 23.74 -22.51 -8.83
CA THR A 99 22.41 -23.17 -8.88
C THR A 99 22.40 -24.60 -8.32
N THR A 100 23.55 -25.16 -7.97
CA THR A 100 23.63 -26.52 -7.41
C THR A 100 23.31 -26.54 -5.91
N LYS A 101 23.32 -25.39 -5.24
CA LYS A 101 23.07 -25.26 -3.82
C LYS A 101 21.97 -24.21 -3.56
N GLU A 102 20.76 -24.71 -3.45
CA GLU A 102 19.60 -23.92 -3.03
C GLU A 102 19.66 -23.67 -1.51
N LEU A 103 19.35 -22.47 -1.10
CA LEU A 103 19.20 -22.02 0.29
C LEU A 103 17.78 -21.54 0.50
N SER A 104 17.27 -21.66 1.71
CA SER A 104 16.02 -21.05 2.13
C SER A 104 16.27 -19.69 2.78
N ALA A 105 15.32 -18.78 2.62
CA ALA A 105 15.35 -17.50 3.31
C ALA A 105 14.03 -17.24 4.01
N LYS A 106 14.09 -16.49 5.11
CA LYS A 106 12.94 -15.98 5.84
C LYS A 106 12.94 -14.45 5.74
N VAL A 107 11.83 -13.85 5.33
CA VAL A 107 11.64 -12.39 5.44
C VAL A 107 11.56 -12.04 6.92
N LEU A 108 12.35 -11.06 7.36
CA LEU A 108 12.31 -10.52 8.71
C LEU A 108 11.36 -9.33 8.74
N GLY A 109 11.62 -8.30 7.97
CA GLY A 109 10.81 -7.09 7.85
C GLY A 109 10.92 -6.50 6.44
N SER A 110 9.95 -5.65 6.10
CA SER A 110 9.89 -4.98 4.80
C SER A 110 9.30 -3.56 4.91
N SER A 111 9.58 -2.75 3.88
CA SER A 111 8.99 -1.43 3.69
C SER A 111 8.46 -1.34 2.26
N GLU A 112 7.16 -1.12 2.12
CA GLU A 112 6.51 -0.94 0.82
C GLU A 112 6.95 0.37 0.19
N CYS A 113 6.85 1.47 0.95
CA CYS A 113 7.15 2.80 0.42
C CYS A 113 8.61 2.97 0.01
N LEU A 114 9.54 2.33 0.73
CA LEU A 114 10.96 2.33 0.39
C LEU A 114 11.37 1.18 -0.53
N ASP A 115 10.44 0.28 -0.86
CA ASP A 115 10.72 -0.93 -1.62
C ASP A 115 11.93 -1.73 -1.08
N LEU A 116 12.03 -1.88 0.24
CA LEU A 116 13.10 -2.59 0.92
C LEU A 116 12.59 -3.82 1.67
N ALA A 117 13.39 -4.86 1.72
CA ALA A 117 13.17 -6.01 2.59
C ALA A 117 14.49 -6.56 3.12
N VAL A 118 14.46 -7.09 4.35
CA VAL A 118 15.56 -7.85 4.95
C VAL A 118 15.15 -9.30 5.05
N VAL A 119 16.03 -10.18 4.59
CA VAL A 119 15.83 -11.61 4.67
C VAL A 119 16.98 -12.28 5.43
N GLN A 120 16.66 -13.35 6.16
CA GLN A 120 17.63 -14.18 6.87
C GLN A 120 17.83 -15.50 6.13
N LEU A 121 19.02 -15.77 5.65
CA LEU A 121 19.43 -17.06 5.08
C LEU A 121 19.75 -18.05 6.18
N GLU A 122 19.52 -19.34 5.94
CA GLU A 122 19.98 -20.40 6.81
C GLU A 122 21.50 -20.57 6.75
N GLY A 123 22.13 -20.76 7.91
CA GLY A 123 23.57 -21.02 8.02
C GLY A 123 24.36 -19.79 8.45
N SER A 124 25.67 -19.83 8.24
CA SER A 124 26.61 -18.77 8.60
C SER A 124 27.94 -18.93 7.87
N GLY A 125 28.84 -17.97 8.08
CA GLY A 125 30.14 -17.95 7.41
C GLY A 125 30.06 -17.39 6.00
N TYR A 126 29.07 -16.57 5.74
CA TYR A 126 28.88 -15.93 4.44
C TYR A 126 29.86 -14.79 4.22
N PRO A 127 30.38 -14.60 3.00
CA PRO A 127 30.98 -13.34 2.58
C PRO A 127 29.83 -12.28 2.52
N PHE A 128 30.17 -11.04 2.84
CA PHE A 128 29.18 -9.95 2.87
C PHE A 128 29.81 -8.64 2.37
N LEU A 129 28.96 -7.66 2.03
CA LEU A 129 29.35 -6.33 1.57
C LEU A 129 29.28 -5.34 2.72
N ASP A 130 30.26 -4.45 2.81
CA ASP A 130 30.27 -3.33 3.76
C ASP A 130 29.66 -2.07 3.10
N TRP A 131 29.04 -1.24 3.92
CA TRP A 131 28.52 0.06 3.49
C TRP A 131 29.66 1.06 3.26
N ARG A 132 29.58 1.83 2.16
CA ARG A 132 30.49 2.94 1.88
C ARG A 132 30.42 3.97 3.03
N LYS A 133 31.57 4.41 3.53
CA LYS A 133 31.68 5.39 4.62
C LYS A 133 31.83 6.83 4.14
N GLY A 134 32.27 7.04 2.90
CA GLY A 134 32.40 8.36 2.30
C GLY A 134 31.11 8.87 1.69
N ASP A 135 31.10 10.13 1.33
CA ASP A 135 29.95 10.78 0.67
C ASP A 135 29.68 10.13 -0.70
N ILE A 136 28.44 10.17 -1.11
CA ILE A 136 27.98 9.77 -2.44
C ILE A 136 27.83 11.05 -3.24
N GLU A 137 28.68 11.23 -4.25
CA GLU A 137 28.74 12.46 -5.05
C GLU A 137 28.48 12.15 -6.52
N THR A 138 28.02 13.16 -7.26
CA THR A 138 27.89 13.08 -8.72
C THR A 138 29.25 12.73 -9.34
N ALA A 139 29.20 11.90 -10.39
CA ALA A 139 30.37 11.32 -11.08
C ALA A 139 31.18 10.29 -10.27
N LEU A 140 30.69 9.83 -9.12
CA LEU A 140 31.25 8.65 -8.46
C LEU A 140 31.10 7.44 -9.38
N ASP A 141 32.19 6.71 -9.66
CA ASP A 141 32.13 5.44 -10.38
C ASP A 141 31.33 4.43 -9.55
N VAL A 142 30.30 3.83 -10.17
CA VAL A 142 29.43 2.82 -9.55
C VAL A 142 29.26 1.60 -10.45
N TYR A 143 28.93 0.49 -9.83
CA TYR A 143 28.69 -0.79 -10.49
C TYR A 143 27.38 -1.38 -9.96
N ALA A 144 26.45 -1.65 -10.87
CA ALA A 144 25.21 -2.35 -10.55
C ALA A 144 25.40 -3.86 -10.77
N ALA A 145 25.15 -4.65 -9.74
CA ALA A 145 25.39 -6.09 -9.77
C ALA A 145 24.10 -6.88 -9.49
N GLY A 146 23.96 -8.07 -10.08
CA GLY A 146 22.81 -8.92 -9.88
C GLY A 146 22.67 -10.05 -10.89
N PHE A 147 21.43 -10.58 -10.98
CA PHE A 147 21.04 -11.70 -11.83
C PHE A 147 19.88 -11.33 -12.74
N PRO A 148 20.13 -10.53 -13.81
CA PRO A 148 19.07 -10.02 -14.67
C PRO A 148 18.33 -11.15 -15.40
N LEU A 149 17.05 -10.93 -15.68
CA LEU A 149 16.15 -11.81 -16.43
C LEU A 149 16.02 -13.24 -15.85
N GLY A 150 16.39 -13.42 -14.58
CA GLY A 150 16.37 -14.72 -13.93
C GLY A 150 17.48 -15.67 -14.42
N ASP A 151 18.46 -15.17 -15.21
CA ASP A 151 19.64 -15.94 -15.61
C ASP A 151 20.54 -16.13 -14.36
N PRO A 152 21.00 -17.35 -14.06
CA PRO A 152 21.92 -17.58 -12.95
C PRO A 152 23.32 -16.99 -13.18
N THR A 153 23.59 -16.46 -14.36
CA THR A 153 24.87 -15.81 -14.69
C THR A 153 24.95 -14.44 -14.02
N PHE A 154 25.88 -14.30 -13.10
CA PHE A 154 26.15 -13.01 -12.44
C PHE A 154 26.52 -11.95 -13.46
N THR A 155 25.92 -10.79 -13.33
CA THR A 155 26.13 -9.64 -14.21
C THR A 155 26.53 -8.43 -13.38
N GLU A 156 27.51 -7.68 -13.87
CA GLU A 156 27.97 -6.42 -13.29
C GLU A 156 28.13 -5.38 -14.43
N THR A 157 27.53 -4.22 -14.26
CA THR A 157 27.58 -3.12 -15.23
C THR A 157 28.15 -1.88 -14.58
N LYS A 158 29.05 -1.19 -15.30
CA LYS A 158 29.68 0.04 -14.83
C LYS A 158 28.94 1.28 -15.30
N GLY A 159 28.84 2.28 -14.44
CA GLY A 159 28.40 3.63 -14.72
C GLY A 159 28.90 4.63 -13.71
N ILE A 160 28.25 5.77 -13.64
CA ILE A 160 28.49 6.83 -12.67
C ILE A 160 27.20 7.26 -11.99
N VAL A 161 27.31 7.85 -10.83
CA VAL A 161 26.21 8.60 -10.20
C VAL A 161 25.92 9.85 -11.04
N SER A 162 24.72 9.93 -11.60
CA SER A 162 24.23 11.11 -12.35
C SER A 162 23.66 12.17 -11.40
N LYS A 163 22.87 11.72 -10.40
CA LYS A 163 22.40 12.55 -9.28
C LYS A 163 22.60 11.79 -7.97
N ALA A 164 23.26 12.45 -7.04
CA ALA A 164 23.58 11.82 -5.75
C ALA A 164 22.32 11.60 -4.89
N VAL A 165 21.37 12.55 -4.94
CA VAL A 165 20.09 12.47 -4.26
C VAL A 165 19.01 13.07 -5.17
N THR A 166 17.92 12.33 -5.36
CA THR A 166 16.69 12.79 -6.02
C THR A 166 15.48 12.01 -5.49
N GLY A 167 14.26 12.42 -5.79
CA GLY A 167 13.06 11.63 -5.55
C GLY A 167 12.98 10.45 -6.52
N GLY A 168 12.39 9.36 -6.08
CA GLY A 168 12.23 8.12 -6.84
C GLY A 168 10.81 7.60 -6.78
N GLU A 169 9.91 8.25 -7.53
CA GLU A 169 8.53 7.83 -7.65
C GLU A 169 8.38 6.77 -8.74
N THR A 170 7.74 5.65 -8.38
CA THR A 170 7.46 4.54 -9.29
C THR A 170 6.06 3.99 -9.03
N PRO A 171 5.51 3.14 -9.90
CA PRO A 171 4.23 2.50 -9.61
C PRO A 171 4.21 1.66 -8.33
N TRP A 172 5.37 1.20 -7.82
CA TRP A 172 5.48 0.31 -6.66
C TRP A 172 6.28 0.86 -5.48
N ALA A 173 6.74 2.12 -5.55
CA ALA A 173 7.49 2.76 -4.46
C ALA A 173 7.40 4.28 -4.54
N SER A 174 7.53 4.94 -3.38
CA SER A 174 7.65 6.40 -3.26
C SER A 174 8.80 6.71 -2.29
N ILE A 175 9.96 7.09 -2.85
CA ILE A 175 11.22 7.19 -2.11
C ILE A 175 11.79 8.61 -2.24
N ASP A 176 11.96 9.31 -1.12
CA ASP A 176 12.49 10.68 -1.11
C ASP A 176 13.99 10.76 -1.46
N SER A 177 14.73 9.69 -1.25
CA SER A 177 16.19 9.66 -1.41
C SER A 177 16.65 8.46 -2.21
N VAL A 178 16.82 8.68 -3.51
CA VAL A 178 17.41 7.70 -4.44
C VAL A 178 18.63 8.30 -5.13
N ILE A 179 19.49 7.42 -5.63
CA ILE A 179 20.62 7.72 -6.50
C ILE A 179 20.16 7.48 -7.94
N GLU A 180 20.29 8.48 -8.80
CA GLU A 180 20.20 8.28 -10.24
C GLU A 180 21.58 7.94 -10.81
N HIS A 181 21.67 6.88 -11.62
CA HIS A 181 22.92 6.43 -12.22
C HIS A 181 22.69 5.85 -13.63
N ASP A 182 23.76 5.79 -14.43
CA ASP A 182 23.75 5.26 -15.79
C ASP A 182 24.34 3.85 -15.94
N ALA A 183 24.70 3.21 -14.80
CA ALA A 183 25.03 1.78 -14.79
C ALA A 183 23.76 0.98 -15.16
N ARG A 184 23.79 0.27 -16.27
CA ARG A 184 22.58 -0.35 -16.83
C ARG A 184 22.07 -1.48 -15.94
N ILE A 185 20.78 -1.42 -15.59
CA ILE A 185 20.05 -2.51 -14.94
C ILE A 185 18.91 -3.03 -15.82
N ARG A 186 18.39 -4.21 -15.48
CA ARG A 186 17.23 -4.84 -16.13
C ARG A 186 16.42 -5.57 -15.09
N GLY A 187 15.18 -5.97 -15.43
CA GLY A 187 14.36 -6.83 -14.59
C GLY A 187 15.18 -8.02 -14.04
N GLY A 188 15.12 -8.25 -12.74
CA GLY A 188 15.96 -9.21 -12.02
C GLY A 188 17.20 -8.62 -11.33
N ASN A 189 17.63 -7.41 -11.67
CA ASN A 189 18.63 -6.67 -10.88
C ASN A 189 18.03 -6.01 -9.64
N SER A 190 16.71 -5.89 -9.56
CA SER A 190 15.98 -5.36 -8.40
C SER A 190 16.43 -6.06 -7.11
N GLY A 191 16.75 -5.27 -6.07
CA GLY A 191 17.31 -5.74 -4.80
C GLY A 191 18.82 -5.99 -4.82
N GLY A 192 19.45 -5.99 -5.99
CA GLY A 192 20.90 -6.16 -6.12
C GLY A 192 21.69 -4.93 -5.66
N PRO A 193 22.97 -5.09 -5.33
CA PRO A 193 23.79 -4.01 -4.81
C PRO A 193 24.19 -3.02 -5.91
N LEU A 194 24.16 -1.73 -5.59
CA LEU A 194 24.94 -0.70 -6.25
C LEU A 194 26.19 -0.45 -5.40
N ILE A 195 27.38 -0.63 -5.97
CA ILE A 195 28.66 -0.56 -5.26
C ILE A 195 29.61 0.45 -5.90
N ASP A 196 30.60 0.91 -5.13
CA ASP A 196 31.71 1.70 -5.64
C ASP A 196 32.88 0.81 -6.17
N ALA A 197 33.92 1.41 -6.70
CA ALA A 197 35.10 0.72 -7.22
C ALA A 197 35.90 -0.10 -6.16
N ASN A 198 35.57 0.03 -4.88
CA ASN A 198 36.17 -0.79 -3.81
C ASN A 198 35.24 -1.95 -3.40
N GLY A 199 34.05 -2.07 -3.99
CA GLY A 199 33.02 -3.04 -3.62
C GLY A 199 32.18 -2.62 -2.41
N ALA A 200 32.26 -1.36 -1.99
CA ALA A 200 31.46 -0.86 -0.88
C ALA A 200 30.06 -0.40 -1.37
N LEU A 201 29.02 -0.75 -0.60
CA LEU A 201 27.62 -0.48 -0.91
C LEU A 201 27.31 1.02 -0.97
N VAL A 202 26.73 1.45 -2.05
CA VAL A 202 26.26 2.80 -2.32
C VAL A 202 24.74 2.87 -2.24
N GLY A 203 24.04 1.81 -2.67
CA GLY A 203 22.59 1.72 -2.66
C GLY A 203 22.08 0.35 -3.05
N VAL A 204 20.73 0.27 -3.19
CA VAL A 204 20.00 -0.94 -3.61
C VAL A 204 19.28 -0.64 -4.92
N ASN A 205 19.60 -1.35 -6.00
CA ASN A 205 18.94 -1.16 -7.29
C ASN A 205 17.45 -1.52 -7.18
N TYR A 206 16.53 -0.70 -7.71
CA TYR A 206 15.11 -1.01 -7.64
C TYR A 206 14.31 -0.67 -8.90
N ALA A 207 14.72 0.31 -9.69
CA ALA A 207 13.99 0.74 -10.88
C ALA A 207 14.94 1.21 -11.98
N GLY A 208 14.52 1.08 -13.24
CA GLY A 208 15.22 1.58 -14.40
C GLY A 208 14.23 1.96 -15.50
N ASN A 209 14.63 2.92 -16.35
CA ASN A 209 13.87 3.35 -17.49
C ASN A 209 14.76 3.30 -18.73
N ASP A 210 14.60 2.25 -19.52
CA ASP A 210 15.37 2.04 -20.76
C ASP A 210 15.10 3.13 -21.83
N ALA A 211 13.91 3.76 -21.81
CA ALA A 211 13.56 4.80 -22.78
C ALA A 211 14.24 6.14 -22.49
N LEU A 212 14.53 6.40 -21.21
CA LEU A 212 15.16 7.63 -20.74
C LEU A 212 16.62 7.42 -20.32
N ASP A 213 17.13 6.19 -20.42
CA ASP A 213 18.51 5.78 -20.15
C ASP A 213 19.02 6.19 -18.75
N TYR A 214 18.15 6.08 -17.75
CA TYR A 214 18.53 6.25 -16.35
C TYR A 214 18.01 5.11 -15.47
N ASN A 215 18.71 4.89 -14.36
CA ASN A 215 18.39 3.86 -13.39
C ASN A 215 18.45 4.45 -11.98
N TYR A 216 17.67 3.86 -11.08
CA TYR A 216 17.58 4.30 -9.69
C TYR A 216 18.05 3.21 -8.73
N ALA A 217 18.76 3.65 -7.70
CA ALA A 217 19.05 2.85 -6.51
C ALA A 217 18.61 3.60 -5.25
N ILE A 218 18.03 2.89 -4.31
CA ILE A 218 17.68 3.41 -2.99
C ILE A 218 18.97 3.84 -2.31
N HIS A 219 19.03 5.09 -1.88
CA HIS A 219 20.24 5.65 -1.31
C HIS A 219 20.65 4.93 -0.03
N ARG A 220 21.96 4.66 0.14
CA ARG A 220 22.54 4.01 1.35
C ARG A 220 21.96 4.56 2.65
N ASP A 221 21.84 5.89 2.77
CA ASP A 221 21.43 6.51 4.02
C ASP A 221 19.96 6.24 4.32
N ALA A 222 19.08 6.20 3.30
CA ALA A 222 17.68 5.80 3.46
C ALA A 222 17.58 4.32 3.91
N VAL A 223 18.43 3.44 3.36
CA VAL A 223 18.47 2.04 3.82
C VAL A 223 18.91 1.94 5.28
N LEU A 224 19.97 2.67 5.66
CA LEU A 224 20.54 2.63 7.02
C LEU A 224 19.60 3.22 8.07
N GLU A 225 18.66 4.10 7.69
CA GLU A 225 17.67 4.66 8.59
C GLU A 225 16.68 3.60 9.09
N VAL A 226 16.27 2.65 8.23
CA VAL A 226 15.21 1.68 8.54
C VAL A 226 15.72 0.26 8.76
N ILE A 227 16.96 -0.06 8.36
CA ILE A 227 17.46 -1.45 8.35
C ILE A 227 17.44 -2.10 9.73
N GLY A 228 17.62 -1.32 10.80
CA GLY A 228 17.57 -1.82 12.17
C GLY A 228 16.19 -2.37 12.52
N ASP A 229 15.14 -1.63 12.23
CA ASP A 229 13.76 -2.03 12.48
C ASP A 229 13.40 -3.27 11.64
N LEU A 230 13.79 -3.29 10.36
CA LEU A 230 13.55 -4.44 9.48
C LEU A 230 14.25 -5.71 9.97
N VAL A 231 15.47 -5.61 10.49
CA VAL A 231 16.23 -6.73 11.08
C VAL A 231 15.55 -7.24 12.35
N ASP A 232 15.01 -6.35 13.16
CA ASP A 232 14.28 -6.69 14.40
C ASP A 232 12.88 -7.26 14.12
N GLY A 233 12.46 -7.31 12.84
CA GLY A 233 11.20 -7.89 12.41
C GLY A 233 10.03 -6.91 12.44
N THR A 234 10.33 -5.61 12.48
CA THR A 234 9.34 -4.53 12.41
C THR A 234 9.26 -4.02 10.98
N ASP A 235 8.10 -4.09 10.37
CA ASP A 235 7.84 -3.48 9.07
C ASP A 235 7.80 -1.94 9.21
N VAL A 236 8.18 -1.20 8.16
CA VAL A 236 8.24 0.27 8.17
C VAL A 236 7.48 0.82 6.97
N LEU A 237 6.49 1.69 7.20
CA LEU A 237 5.61 2.23 6.16
C LEU A 237 5.06 1.10 5.27
N SER A 238 4.41 0.12 5.89
CA SER A 238 3.93 -1.11 5.26
C SER A 238 2.66 -1.61 5.91
N LEU A 239 1.66 -1.95 5.11
CA LEU A 239 0.45 -2.65 5.52
C LEU A 239 0.48 -4.14 5.14
N GLY A 240 1.51 -4.56 4.40
CA GLY A 240 1.74 -5.94 3.96
C GLY A 240 1.21 -6.23 2.56
N ILE A 241 1.13 -5.23 1.69
CA ILE A 241 0.77 -5.42 0.28
C ILE A 241 2.01 -5.38 -0.63
N ASN A 242 1.91 -6.06 -1.77
CA ASN A 242 2.76 -5.82 -2.93
C ASN A 242 1.89 -5.11 -3.96
N GLY A 243 1.94 -3.79 -3.94
CA GLY A 243 1.05 -2.92 -4.70
C GLY A 243 1.73 -2.30 -5.91
N GLU A 244 0.95 -2.03 -6.94
CA GLU A 244 1.37 -1.32 -8.15
C GLU A 244 0.30 -0.34 -8.60
N ALA A 245 0.65 0.93 -8.74
CA ALA A 245 -0.27 1.95 -9.24
C ALA A 245 -0.60 1.71 -10.72
N LEU A 246 -1.87 1.66 -11.04
CA LEU A 246 -2.36 1.48 -12.40
C LEU A 246 -2.86 2.79 -12.99
N VAL A 247 -2.70 2.93 -14.29
CA VAL A 247 -3.28 4.01 -15.10
C VAL A 247 -4.04 3.43 -16.29
N ASP A 248 -5.03 4.16 -16.78
CA ASP A 248 -5.72 3.85 -18.02
C ASP A 248 -4.88 4.25 -19.27
N GLU A 249 -5.45 4.04 -20.47
CA GLU A 249 -4.79 4.40 -21.74
C GLU A 249 -4.55 5.91 -21.89
N GLU A 250 -5.32 6.74 -21.19
CA GLU A 250 -5.22 8.19 -21.16
C GLU A 250 -4.21 8.68 -20.13
N GLY A 251 -3.70 7.78 -19.25
CA GLY A 251 -2.77 8.06 -18.17
C GLY A 251 -3.43 8.52 -16.88
N THR A 252 -4.75 8.31 -16.73
CA THR A 252 -5.50 8.59 -15.51
C THR A 252 -5.28 7.47 -14.49
N GLY A 253 -5.01 7.81 -13.24
CA GLY A 253 -4.83 6.84 -12.17
C GLY A 253 -6.12 6.08 -11.87
N LEU A 254 -5.99 4.76 -11.77
CA LEU A 254 -7.10 3.86 -11.44
C LEU A 254 -7.08 3.42 -9.98
N GLY A 255 -5.94 3.51 -9.31
CA GLY A 255 -5.72 3.03 -7.96
C GLY A 255 -4.44 2.20 -7.82
N ILE A 256 -4.29 1.53 -6.68
CA ILE A 256 -3.19 0.62 -6.38
C ILE A 256 -3.67 -0.82 -6.52
N TRP A 257 -3.19 -1.51 -7.53
CA TRP A 257 -3.44 -2.93 -7.73
C TRP A 257 -2.64 -3.77 -6.73
N VAL A 258 -3.27 -4.71 -6.07
CA VAL A 258 -2.66 -5.61 -5.10
C VAL A 258 -2.21 -6.89 -5.79
N ASN A 259 -0.92 -7.01 -6.11
CA ASN A 259 -0.35 -8.22 -6.72
C ASN A 259 -0.33 -9.39 -5.73
N SER A 260 -0.04 -9.13 -4.47
CA SER A 260 -0.01 -10.13 -3.39
C SER A 260 -0.12 -9.49 -2.02
N VAL A 261 -0.51 -10.27 -1.01
CA VAL A 261 -0.66 -9.85 0.39
C VAL A 261 0.19 -10.74 1.29
N LYS A 262 0.91 -10.14 2.23
CA LYS A 262 1.70 -10.83 3.26
C LYS A 262 0.76 -11.43 4.29
N SER A 263 0.80 -12.75 4.45
CA SER A 263 -0.06 -13.46 5.41
C SER A 263 0.16 -12.97 6.84
N GLY A 264 -0.93 -12.66 7.53
CA GLY A 264 -0.95 -12.13 8.90
C GLY A 264 -0.62 -10.63 9.01
N SER A 265 -0.47 -9.92 7.88
CA SER A 265 -0.28 -8.47 7.85
C SER A 265 -1.56 -7.70 8.19
N VAL A 266 -1.44 -6.38 8.31
CA VAL A 266 -2.58 -5.48 8.52
C VAL A 266 -3.59 -5.61 7.38
N ALA A 267 -3.13 -5.64 6.13
CA ALA A 267 -3.99 -5.78 4.95
C ALA A 267 -4.69 -7.15 4.92
N ASP A 268 -3.97 -8.26 5.21
CA ASP A 268 -4.56 -9.60 5.29
C ASP A 268 -5.64 -9.69 6.38
N GLN A 269 -5.39 -9.12 7.56
CA GLN A 269 -6.34 -9.09 8.66
C GLN A 269 -7.57 -8.23 8.36
N ALA A 270 -7.43 -7.17 7.59
CA ALA A 270 -8.53 -6.31 7.15
C ALA A 270 -9.38 -6.98 6.05
N GLY A 271 -8.86 -7.98 5.34
CA GLY A 271 -9.55 -8.69 4.29
C GLY A 271 -9.21 -8.26 2.85
N VAL A 272 -8.06 -7.60 2.67
CA VAL A 272 -7.51 -7.33 1.32
C VAL A 272 -7.05 -8.63 0.68
N GLU A 273 -7.37 -8.83 -0.57
CA GLU A 273 -7.02 -10.01 -1.35
C GLU A 273 -6.15 -9.64 -2.56
N PRO A 274 -5.27 -10.56 -3.02
CA PRO A 274 -4.60 -10.37 -4.30
C PRO A 274 -5.60 -10.20 -5.44
N GLY A 275 -5.43 -9.16 -6.25
CA GLY A 275 -6.36 -8.79 -7.32
C GLY A 275 -7.33 -7.67 -6.94
N ASP A 276 -7.29 -7.18 -5.71
CA ASP A 276 -8.00 -5.96 -5.31
C ASP A 276 -7.33 -4.72 -5.92
N LEU A 277 -8.12 -3.71 -6.19
CA LEU A 277 -7.68 -2.38 -6.58
C LEU A 277 -8.04 -1.39 -5.46
N LEU A 278 -7.05 -0.95 -4.68
CA LEU A 278 -7.24 0.07 -3.65
C LEU A 278 -7.46 1.43 -4.35
N THR A 279 -8.60 2.04 -4.13
CA THR A 279 -8.99 3.30 -4.81
C THR A 279 -8.78 4.51 -3.94
N THR A 280 -9.13 4.42 -2.65
CA THR A 280 -8.95 5.52 -1.69
C THR A 280 -8.40 5.03 -0.35
N MET A 281 -7.69 5.89 0.37
CA MET A 281 -7.28 5.68 1.75
C MET A 281 -7.31 7.03 2.48
N GLU A 282 -8.01 7.09 3.64
CA GLU A 282 -8.25 8.34 4.38
C GLU A 282 -8.86 9.46 3.49
N GLY A 283 -9.76 9.10 2.57
CA GLY A 283 -10.36 10.05 1.62
C GLY A 283 -9.41 10.54 0.52
N VAL A 284 -8.17 10.04 0.45
CA VAL A 284 -7.20 10.39 -0.60
C VAL A 284 -7.30 9.37 -1.72
N SER A 285 -7.54 9.83 -2.95
CA SER A 285 -7.51 8.98 -4.15
C SER A 285 -6.10 8.46 -4.39
N LEU A 286 -5.94 7.16 -4.60
CA LEU A 286 -4.64 6.50 -4.71
C LEU A 286 -4.22 6.33 -6.17
N GLY A 287 -2.91 6.37 -6.41
CA GLY A 287 -2.31 6.09 -7.72
C GLY A 287 -2.64 7.11 -8.80
N VAL A 288 -3.07 8.32 -8.44
CA VAL A 288 -3.57 9.37 -9.36
C VAL A 288 -2.61 9.67 -10.50
N ASN A 289 -1.31 9.61 -10.25
CA ASN A 289 -0.26 9.86 -11.24
C ASN A 289 0.47 8.57 -11.69
N GLY A 290 -0.13 7.40 -11.44
CA GLY A 290 0.51 6.11 -11.73
C GLY A 290 1.73 5.82 -10.85
N THR A 291 1.74 6.36 -9.62
CA THR A 291 2.80 6.15 -8.63
C THR A 291 2.21 5.76 -7.27
N LEU A 292 3.06 5.27 -6.38
CA LEU A 292 2.65 4.92 -5.01
C LEU A 292 2.65 6.12 -4.05
N THR A 293 2.75 7.34 -4.58
CA THR A 293 2.98 8.57 -3.79
C THR A 293 1.89 8.77 -2.74
N GLU A 294 0.62 8.80 -3.14
CA GLU A 294 -0.50 9.13 -2.24
C GLU A 294 -0.65 8.09 -1.14
N TYR A 295 -0.52 6.81 -1.46
CA TYR A 295 -0.51 5.71 -0.48
C TYR A 295 0.58 5.90 0.57
N CYS A 296 1.79 6.20 0.13
CA CYS A 296 2.92 6.40 1.03
C CYS A 296 2.81 7.70 1.85
N ASP A 297 2.21 8.75 1.30
CA ASP A 297 1.99 10.00 2.01
C ASP A 297 0.96 9.83 3.13
N VAL A 298 -0.09 9.03 2.93
CA VAL A 298 -1.02 8.66 4.00
C VAL A 298 -0.27 7.91 5.10
N LEU A 299 0.55 6.90 4.76
CA LEU A 299 1.32 6.14 5.76
C LEU A 299 2.35 7.01 6.49
N ARG A 300 3.00 7.98 5.82
CA ARG A 300 3.92 8.94 6.45
C ARG A 300 3.20 9.88 7.39
N THR A 301 1.96 10.26 7.05
CA THR A 301 1.17 11.22 7.82
C THR A 301 0.56 10.59 9.07
N HIS A 302 -0.04 9.42 8.94
CA HIS A 302 -0.82 8.79 10.00
C HIS A 302 -0.05 7.68 10.73
N GLY A 303 0.93 7.05 10.07
CA GLY A 303 1.61 5.85 10.55
C GLY A 303 0.86 4.56 10.19
N GLN A 304 1.62 3.49 10.01
CA GLN A 304 1.08 2.17 9.62
C GLN A 304 0.21 1.49 10.69
N ASP A 305 0.32 1.93 11.95
CA ASP A 305 -0.43 1.39 13.09
C ASP A 305 -1.73 2.18 13.36
N ALA A 306 -1.97 3.26 12.63
CA ALA A 306 -3.21 4.03 12.74
C ALA A 306 -4.39 3.23 12.17
N THR A 307 -5.60 3.54 12.65
CA THR A 307 -6.81 3.11 11.98
C THR A 307 -6.99 3.98 10.73
N LEU A 308 -6.98 3.35 9.55
CA LEU A 308 -7.05 4.04 8.27
C LEU A 308 -8.26 3.54 7.48
N SER A 309 -9.15 4.43 7.10
CA SER A 309 -10.24 4.11 6.20
C SER A 309 -9.72 3.72 4.82
N VAL A 310 -10.35 2.75 4.17
CA VAL A 310 -9.95 2.25 2.86
C VAL A 310 -11.15 1.85 2.04
N GLU A 311 -11.08 2.19 0.76
CA GLU A 311 -11.97 1.66 -0.26
C GLU A 311 -11.17 0.89 -1.30
N LEU A 312 -11.77 -0.17 -1.81
CA LEU A 312 -11.19 -0.96 -2.88
C LEU A 312 -12.28 -1.51 -3.81
N TYR A 313 -11.90 -1.76 -5.05
CA TYR A 313 -12.70 -2.51 -6.01
C TYR A 313 -12.12 -3.91 -6.15
N ARG A 314 -12.97 -4.95 -6.05
CA ARG A 314 -12.60 -6.36 -6.26
C ARG A 314 -13.12 -6.83 -7.61
N PRO A 315 -12.28 -6.87 -8.67
CA PRO A 315 -12.72 -7.24 -10.02
C PRO A 315 -13.30 -8.66 -10.11
N ALA A 316 -12.80 -9.59 -9.30
CA ALA A 316 -13.29 -10.97 -9.30
C ALA A 316 -14.75 -11.09 -8.88
N GLU A 317 -15.27 -10.13 -8.14
CA GLU A 317 -16.64 -10.08 -7.64
C GLU A 317 -17.43 -8.92 -8.24
N GLU A 318 -16.78 -8.09 -9.06
CA GLU A 318 -17.34 -6.85 -9.66
C GLU A 318 -17.99 -5.94 -8.60
N ALA A 319 -17.34 -5.84 -7.42
CA ALA A 319 -17.89 -5.17 -6.25
C ALA A 319 -16.87 -4.23 -5.58
N TYR A 320 -17.39 -3.14 -5.02
CA TYR A 320 -16.65 -2.27 -4.14
C TYR A 320 -16.69 -2.77 -2.70
N TYR A 321 -15.62 -2.51 -1.97
CA TYR A 321 -15.44 -2.91 -0.59
C TYR A 321 -14.97 -1.72 0.23
N ARG A 322 -15.37 -1.65 1.50
CA ARG A 322 -14.97 -0.62 2.46
C ARG A 322 -14.66 -1.22 3.80
N GLY A 323 -13.82 -0.53 4.54
CA GLY A 323 -13.46 -0.87 5.89
C GLY A 323 -12.27 -0.06 6.36
N GLN A 324 -11.53 -0.61 7.29
CA GLN A 324 -10.40 0.07 7.90
C GLN A 324 -9.21 -0.87 8.07
N PHE A 325 -8.04 -0.41 7.74
CA PHE A 325 -6.83 -1.01 8.27
C PHE A 325 -6.74 -0.73 9.77
N ASN A 326 -6.36 -1.74 10.56
CA ASN A 326 -6.31 -1.68 12.04
C ASN A 326 -7.65 -1.28 12.72
N GLY A 327 -8.77 -1.51 12.04
CA GLY A 327 -10.11 -1.17 12.54
C GLY A 327 -11.15 -2.17 12.08
N GLU A 328 -12.26 -1.69 11.57
CA GLU A 328 -13.37 -2.51 11.09
C GLU A 328 -12.97 -3.29 9.82
N PRO A 329 -13.37 -4.59 9.71
CA PRO A 329 -13.07 -5.41 8.55
C PRO A 329 -13.58 -4.79 7.25
N ILE A 330 -12.86 -5.01 6.16
CA ILE A 330 -13.28 -4.63 4.82
C ILE A 330 -14.43 -5.55 4.38
N THR A 331 -15.56 -4.96 4.05
CA THR A 331 -16.79 -5.68 3.64
C THR A 331 -17.30 -5.14 2.32
N ALA A 332 -18.00 -6.00 1.58
CA ALA A 332 -18.59 -5.59 0.30
C ALA A 332 -19.58 -4.45 0.51
N VAL A 333 -19.43 -3.41 -0.30
CA VAL A 333 -20.49 -2.40 -0.47
C VAL A 333 -21.53 -3.04 -1.36
N PRO A 334 -22.78 -3.19 -0.90
CA PRO A 334 -23.80 -3.82 -1.71
C PRO A 334 -24.01 -3.04 -3.01
N VAL A 335 -23.63 -3.59 -4.15
CA VAL A 335 -24.02 -3.06 -5.47
C VAL A 335 -25.35 -3.69 -5.81
N VAL A 336 -26.42 -2.93 -5.69
CA VAL A 336 -27.74 -3.38 -6.20
C VAL A 336 -27.75 -3.14 -7.71
N GLY A 337 -27.43 -4.22 -8.45
CA GLY A 337 -27.64 -4.25 -9.90
C GLY A 337 -29.11 -4.05 -10.23
N SER A 338 -29.37 -3.32 -11.31
CA SER A 338 -30.68 -3.14 -11.93
C SER A 338 -31.36 -4.50 -12.16
N GLY A 339 -32.27 -4.87 -11.27
CA GLY A 339 -33.11 -6.07 -11.49
C GLY A 339 -33.49 -6.81 -10.22
N SER A 340 -34.69 -6.54 -9.76
CA SER A 340 -35.43 -7.21 -8.69
C SER A 340 -34.83 -7.10 -7.28
N ALA A 341 -35.58 -6.43 -6.41
CA ALA A 341 -35.39 -6.49 -4.96
C ALA A 341 -35.11 -7.93 -4.53
N GLY A 342 -33.88 -8.20 -4.04
CA GLY A 342 -33.54 -9.43 -3.37
C GLY A 342 -34.39 -9.58 -2.11
N GLU A 343 -34.86 -10.79 -1.81
CA GLU A 343 -35.56 -11.04 -0.56
C GLU A 343 -34.67 -10.62 0.63
N PRO A 344 -35.23 -9.87 1.61
CA PRO A 344 -34.47 -9.34 2.74
C PRO A 344 -33.83 -10.46 3.54
N THR A 345 -32.50 -10.42 3.68
CA THR A 345 -31.75 -11.31 4.57
C THR A 345 -31.48 -10.58 5.88
N GLY A 346 -32.46 -10.53 6.77
CA GLY A 346 -32.36 -9.86 8.06
C GLY A 346 -33.37 -8.74 8.24
N ASP A 347 -33.13 -7.86 9.21
CA ASP A 347 -34.03 -6.74 9.56
C ASP A 347 -33.82 -5.48 8.69
N THR A 348 -32.97 -5.54 7.65
CA THR A 348 -32.58 -4.40 6.79
C THR A 348 -32.74 -4.70 5.29
N VAL A 349 -32.89 -3.65 4.48
CA VAL A 349 -32.94 -3.69 3.02
C VAL A 349 -32.02 -2.60 2.47
N THR A 350 -31.18 -2.93 1.47
CA THR A 350 -30.42 -1.93 0.75
C THR A 350 -31.27 -1.27 -0.31
N VAL A 351 -31.28 0.05 -0.33
CA VAL A 351 -32.03 0.92 -1.22
C VAL A 351 -31.04 1.56 -2.21
N ALA A 352 -31.40 1.60 -3.49
CA ALA A 352 -30.59 2.23 -4.53
C ALA A 352 -31.45 3.06 -5.48
N ASP A 353 -30.84 4.10 -6.08
CA ASP A 353 -31.44 4.78 -7.23
C ASP A 353 -31.35 3.92 -8.51
N ASP A 354 -32.09 4.29 -9.54
CA ASP A 354 -32.15 3.54 -10.80
C ASP A 354 -30.80 3.43 -11.54
N SER A 355 -29.85 4.30 -11.24
CA SER A 355 -28.50 4.26 -11.82
C SER A 355 -27.49 3.48 -10.97
N GLY A 356 -27.80 3.23 -9.70
CA GLY A 356 -26.90 2.64 -8.72
C GLY A 356 -25.84 3.60 -8.17
N ALA A 357 -25.94 4.90 -8.50
CA ALA A 357 -25.01 5.91 -8.02
C ALA A 357 -25.27 6.35 -6.57
N VAL A 358 -26.49 6.15 -6.05
CA VAL A 358 -26.88 6.49 -4.69
C VAL A 358 -27.40 5.25 -4.01
N THR A 359 -26.87 4.92 -2.84
CA THR A 359 -27.31 3.76 -2.05
C THR A 359 -27.38 4.07 -0.55
N PHE A 360 -28.20 3.35 0.19
CA PHE A 360 -28.22 3.32 1.65
C PHE A 360 -28.95 2.09 2.17
N ASP A 361 -28.75 1.71 3.42
CA ASP A 361 -29.50 0.66 4.09
C ASP A 361 -30.64 1.26 4.91
N ALA A 362 -31.82 0.63 4.84
CA ALA A 362 -32.99 1.00 5.57
C ALA A 362 -33.61 -0.20 6.32
N PRO A 363 -34.44 0.02 7.35
CA PRO A 363 -35.19 -1.06 7.96
C PRO A 363 -36.05 -1.80 6.91
N ALA A 364 -36.07 -3.15 6.96
CA ALA A 364 -36.90 -3.95 6.05
C ALA A 364 -38.41 -3.64 6.11
N SER A 365 -38.85 -2.97 7.18
CA SER A 365 -40.22 -2.43 7.31
C SER A 365 -40.49 -1.24 6.36
N TRP A 366 -39.42 -0.57 5.84
CA TRP A 366 -39.54 0.49 4.83
C TRP A 366 -39.55 -0.13 3.44
N SER A 367 -40.57 -0.93 3.17
CA SER A 367 -40.60 -1.88 2.05
C SER A 367 -41.00 -1.29 0.70
N GLN A 368 -41.44 -0.01 0.66
CA GLN A 368 -41.67 0.71 -0.60
C GLN A 368 -40.41 1.49 -0.94
N ILE A 369 -39.87 1.23 -2.12
CA ILE A 369 -38.61 1.80 -2.61
C ILE A 369 -38.91 2.50 -3.94
N ASP A 370 -38.27 3.68 -4.13
CA ASP A 370 -38.26 4.41 -5.40
C ASP A 370 -36.85 4.91 -5.69
N GLY A 371 -36.28 4.58 -6.86
CA GLY A 371 -34.97 4.97 -7.34
C GLY A 371 -35.03 5.98 -8.50
N ALA A 372 -36.18 6.53 -8.83
CA ALA A 372 -36.32 7.43 -9.96
C ALA A 372 -35.66 8.80 -9.72
N PRO A 373 -34.93 9.35 -10.71
CA PRO A 373 -34.33 10.67 -10.57
C PRO A 373 -35.39 11.77 -10.44
N VAL A 374 -35.05 12.79 -9.63
CA VAL A 374 -35.94 13.95 -9.37
C VAL A 374 -35.34 15.20 -10.00
N THR A 375 -36.16 16.06 -10.59
CA THR A 375 -35.71 17.36 -11.10
C THR A 375 -36.27 18.48 -10.21
N ASP A 376 -35.39 19.30 -9.66
CA ASP A 376 -35.78 20.43 -8.81
C ASP A 376 -36.38 21.61 -9.60
N ALA A 377 -36.88 22.60 -8.89
CA ALA A 377 -37.49 23.79 -9.49
C ALA A 377 -36.50 24.62 -10.36
N ASN A 378 -35.21 24.44 -10.20
CA ASN A 378 -34.17 25.13 -10.95
C ASN A 378 -33.74 24.33 -12.23
N GLY A 379 -34.31 23.13 -12.42
CA GLY A 379 -34.02 22.26 -13.54
C GLY A 379 -32.79 21.36 -13.33
N THR A 380 -32.27 21.27 -12.11
CA THR A 380 -31.19 20.33 -11.75
C THR A 380 -31.80 18.94 -11.55
N THR A 381 -31.21 17.93 -12.18
CA THR A 381 -31.60 16.53 -11.99
C THR A 381 -30.72 15.90 -10.89
N TRP A 382 -31.39 15.35 -9.90
CA TRP A 382 -30.80 14.62 -8.79
C TRP A 382 -31.07 13.12 -8.96
N GLN A 383 -30.07 12.30 -8.83
CA GLN A 383 -30.30 10.89 -8.57
C GLN A 383 -30.84 10.77 -7.16
N ALA A 384 -31.87 9.97 -6.98
CA ALA A 384 -32.58 9.87 -5.71
C ALA A 384 -32.93 8.43 -5.40
N ALA A 385 -32.71 8.03 -4.16
CA ALA A 385 -33.10 6.73 -3.63
C ALA A 385 -33.98 6.98 -2.40
N SER A 386 -35.18 6.42 -2.38
CA SER A 386 -36.18 6.62 -1.32
C SER A 386 -36.65 5.29 -0.76
N ALA A 387 -36.91 5.24 0.57
CA ALA A 387 -37.51 4.09 1.22
C ALA A 387 -38.48 4.54 2.34
N ALA A 388 -39.65 3.91 2.40
CA ALA A 388 -40.64 4.13 3.44
C ALA A 388 -41.61 2.93 3.54
N PRO A 389 -42.37 2.76 4.65
CA PRO A 389 -43.50 1.83 4.71
C PRO A 389 -44.61 2.18 3.72
N ASP A 390 -44.76 3.48 3.46
CA ASP A 390 -45.71 4.08 2.49
C ASP A 390 -45.08 5.37 1.95
N LEU A 391 -44.53 5.33 0.73
CA LEU A 391 -43.83 6.45 0.09
C LEU A 391 -44.75 7.67 -0.07
N ALA A 392 -46.01 7.47 -0.49
CA ALA A 392 -46.93 8.57 -0.65
C ALA A 392 -47.30 9.26 0.69
N GLY A 393 -47.36 8.46 1.76
CA GLY A 393 -47.48 8.98 3.13
C GLY A 393 -46.26 9.73 3.61
N PHE A 394 -45.07 9.23 3.30
CA PHE A 394 -43.79 9.85 3.63
C PHE A 394 -43.61 11.21 2.92
N GLU A 395 -43.84 11.27 1.63
CA GLU A 395 -43.70 12.49 0.84
C GLU A 395 -44.79 13.56 1.16
N GLY A 396 -45.93 13.12 1.61
CA GLY A 396 -47.12 14.00 1.77
C GLY A 396 -47.46 14.37 3.21
N THR A 397 -46.87 13.72 4.23
CA THR A 397 -47.25 13.91 5.62
C THR A 397 -46.06 13.71 6.59
N TRP A 398 -46.20 14.28 7.80
CA TRP A 398 -45.27 14.01 8.91
C TRP A 398 -45.62 12.75 9.73
N SER A 399 -46.51 11.89 9.25
CA SER A 399 -47.02 10.74 10.01
C SER A 399 -46.53 9.38 9.50
N THR A 400 -45.60 9.37 8.53
CA THR A 400 -45.03 8.15 7.95
C THR A 400 -43.53 8.26 7.97
N PRO A 401 -42.80 7.30 8.59
CA PRO A 401 -41.32 7.33 8.59
C PRO A 401 -40.78 7.03 7.19
N GLY A 402 -39.53 7.44 6.93
CA GLY A 402 -38.86 7.16 5.68
C GLY A 402 -37.64 8.03 5.50
N ALA A 403 -36.90 7.74 4.42
CA ALA A 403 -35.74 8.53 4.02
C ALA A 403 -35.62 8.63 2.49
N THR A 404 -35.04 9.72 2.04
CA THR A 404 -34.56 9.91 0.68
C THR A 404 -33.13 10.45 0.73
N VAL A 405 -32.26 9.84 -0.05
CA VAL A 405 -30.91 10.33 -0.32
C VAL A 405 -30.85 10.83 -1.76
N TYR A 406 -30.37 12.05 -1.94
CA TYR A 406 -30.20 12.68 -3.24
C TYR A 406 -28.71 12.92 -3.48
N ALA A 407 -28.26 12.79 -4.74
CA ALA A 407 -26.96 13.26 -5.15
C ALA A 407 -26.97 13.75 -6.60
N THR A 408 -26.07 14.67 -6.94
CA THR A 408 -25.97 15.20 -8.30
C THR A 408 -24.52 15.49 -8.68
N PRO A 409 -24.01 14.87 -9.76
CA PRO A 409 -22.65 15.12 -10.23
C PRO A 409 -22.52 16.50 -10.88
N GLY A 410 -21.35 17.14 -10.71
CA GLY A 410 -21.03 18.39 -11.38
C GLY A 410 -21.78 19.62 -10.91
N VAL A 411 -22.64 19.51 -9.89
CA VAL A 411 -23.25 20.64 -9.20
C VAL A 411 -22.78 20.66 -7.77
N VAL A 412 -21.82 21.51 -7.47
CA VAL A 412 -21.30 21.69 -6.12
C VAL A 412 -21.92 22.94 -5.52
N MET A 413 -22.67 22.77 -4.45
CA MET A 413 -23.21 23.87 -3.66
C MET A 413 -22.68 23.81 -2.23
N SER A 414 -22.81 24.93 -1.50
CA SER A 414 -22.42 24.87 -0.08
C SER A 414 -23.31 23.87 0.67
N PRO A 415 -22.79 23.16 1.67
CA PRO A 415 -23.58 22.24 2.49
C PRO A 415 -24.85 22.87 3.08
N ASP A 416 -24.76 24.13 3.51
CA ASP A 416 -25.94 24.89 3.98
C ASP A 416 -27.00 25.05 2.90
N ALA A 417 -26.59 25.41 1.67
CA ALA A 417 -27.53 25.57 0.56
C ALA A 417 -28.17 24.23 0.14
N ALA A 418 -27.40 23.13 0.25
CA ALA A 418 -27.91 21.79 0.01
C ALA A 418 -28.99 21.40 1.05
N ALA A 419 -28.70 21.60 2.32
CA ALA A 419 -29.65 21.35 3.40
C ALA A 419 -30.93 22.22 3.24
N ASP A 420 -30.79 23.48 2.85
CA ASP A 420 -31.95 24.41 2.64
C ASP A 420 -32.92 23.90 1.58
N LEU A 421 -32.47 23.11 0.58
CA LEU A 421 -33.39 22.60 -0.46
C LEU A 421 -34.49 21.71 0.09
N VAL A 422 -34.26 21.00 1.18
CA VAL A 422 -35.21 20.06 1.77
C VAL A 422 -35.76 20.52 3.13
N SER A 423 -35.10 21.48 3.80
CA SER A 423 -35.51 21.96 5.13
C SER A 423 -36.29 23.28 5.12
N SER A 424 -36.25 24.03 4.02
CA SER A 424 -36.81 25.41 3.97
C SER A 424 -38.31 25.53 4.31
N GLY A 425 -39.10 24.46 4.14
CA GLY A 425 -40.52 24.41 4.49
C GLY A 425 -40.81 23.93 5.91
N ALA A 426 -39.86 23.30 6.59
CA ALA A 426 -40.09 22.60 7.85
C ALA A 426 -40.59 23.54 8.98
N ALA A 427 -40.03 24.74 9.08
CA ALA A 427 -40.44 25.74 10.07
C ALA A 427 -41.87 26.28 9.86
N GLU A 428 -42.30 26.42 8.59
CA GLU A 428 -43.65 26.86 8.25
C GLU A 428 -44.69 25.79 8.60
N GLU A 429 -44.28 24.53 8.64
CA GLU A 429 -45.11 23.38 9.01
C GLU A 429 -45.08 23.03 10.50
N GLY A 430 -44.44 23.88 11.31
CA GLY A 430 -44.46 23.80 12.76
C GLY A 430 -43.31 22.98 13.37
N CYS A 431 -42.28 22.63 12.59
CA CYS A 431 -41.06 21.99 13.10
C CYS A 431 -40.19 23.00 13.86
N THR A 432 -39.50 22.53 14.90
CA THR A 432 -38.54 23.31 15.65
C THR A 432 -37.12 22.80 15.35
N SER A 433 -36.27 23.64 14.76
CA SER A 433 -34.88 23.34 14.50
C SER A 433 -34.07 23.31 15.80
N THR A 434 -33.12 22.37 15.89
CA THR A 434 -32.10 22.34 16.94
C THR A 434 -30.85 23.16 16.57
N GLY A 435 -30.80 23.68 15.34
CA GLY A 435 -29.63 24.34 14.76
C GLY A 435 -28.75 23.39 13.95
N ARG A 436 -27.93 23.95 13.10
CA ARG A 436 -26.97 23.20 12.27
C ARG A 436 -25.69 22.88 13.01
N GLU A 437 -25.23 21.68 12.86
CA GLU A 437 -23.95 21.20 13.38
C GLU A 437 -23.10 20.65 12.23
N PRO A 438 -21.77 20.59 12.38
CA PRO A 438 -20.90 19.95 11.40
C PRO A 438 -21.25 18.48 11.21
N PHE A 439 -21.23 18.02 9.96
CA PHE A 439 -21.40 16.64 9.56
C PHE A 439 -20.12 16.15 8.88
N ASP A 440 -19.69 14.94 9.24
CA ASP A 440 -18.54 14.24 8.65
C ASP A 440 -18.75 12.75 8.89
N ASP A 441 -18.90 11.97 7.80
CA ASP A 441 -19.08 10.51 7.83
C ASP A 441 -17.84 9.76 7.34
N GLY A 442 -16.72 10.49 7.11
CA GLY A 442 -15.50 9.95 6.53
C GLY A 442 -15.50 9.91 5.00
N PHE A 443 -16.62 10.23 4.33
CA PHE A 443 -16.77 10.29 2.88
C PHE A 443 -17.30 11.64 2.41
N HIS A 444 -18.17 12.23 3.22
CA HIS A 444 -18.79 13.51 2.96
C HIS A 444 -18.54 14.47 4.11
N THR A 445 -18.35 15.72 3.79
CA THR A 445 -18.25 16.80 4.78
C THR A 445 -19.33 17.83 4.55
N GLY A 446 -19.94 18.31 5.62
CA GLY A 446 -21.05 19.23 5.48
C GLY A 446 -21.70 19.67 6.77
N VAL A 447 -23.01 19.77 6.76
CA VAL A 447 -23.84 20.15 7.91
C VAL A 447 -25.02 19.19 8.04
N TRP A 448 -25.46 18.96 9.27
CA TRP A 448 -26.72 18.32 9.54
C TRP A 448 -27.59 19.19 10.45
N GLU A 449 -28.90 18.98 10.39
CA GLU A 449 -29.89 19.71 11.16
C GLU A 449 -31.00 18.78 11.57
N ILE A 450 -31.40 18.83 12.84
CA ILE A 450 -32.50 18.03 13.37
C ILE A 450 -33.66 18.98 13.64
N PHE A 451 -34.84 18.61 13.17
CA PHE A 451 -36.11 19.28 13.43
C PHE A 451 -36.99 18.38 14.29
N THR A 452 -37.60 18.92 15.29
CA THR A 452 -38.52 18.20 16.20
C THR A 452 -39.90 18.79 16.17
N GLY A 453 -40.91 17.96 16.52
CA GLY A 453 -42.32 18.42 16.60
C GLY A 453 -42.99 18.62 15.26
N CYS A 454 -42.43 18.13 14.16
CA CYS A 454 -43.05 18.14 12.87
C CYS A 454 -44.36 17.36 12.91
N GLY A 455 -45.50 17.96 12.47
CA GLY A 455 -46.79 17.33 12.58
C GLY A 455 -47.21 16.92 14.00
N GLY A 456 -46.49 17.38 15.04
CA GLY A 456 -46.77 17.13 16.46
C GLY A 456 -45.71 16.27 17.17
N SER A 457 -45.18 15.18 16.59
CA SER A 457 -44.27 14.26 17.27
C SER A 457 -43.09 13.75 16.39
N THR A 458 -43.09 14.09 15.12
CA THR A 458 -42.09 13.58 14.18
C THR A 458 -40.76 14.32 14.32
N THR A 459 -39.67 13.57 14.29
CA THR A 459 -38.31 14.08 14.12
C THR A 459 -37.95 14.02 12.64
N TYR A 460 -37.40 15.11 12.11
CA TYR A 460 -36.95 15.21 10.75
C TYR A 460 -35.47 15.55 10.76
N VAL A 461 -34.66 14.78 10.04
CA VAL A 461 -33.21 14.93 9.95
C VAL A 461 -32.83 15.28 8.53
N VAL A 462 -32.02 16.30 8.40
CA VAL A 462 -31.47 16.78 7.12
C VAL A 462 -29.97 16.80 7.17
N VAL A 463 -29.32 16.27 6.13
CA VAL A 463 -27.89 16.44 5.87
C VAL A 463 -27.73 17.15 4.54
N GLY A 464 -26.86 18.15 4.48
CA GLY A 464 -26.34 18.73 3.24
C GLY A 464 -24.84 18.61 3.24
N ALA A 465 -24.27 17.89 2.28
CA ALA A 465 -22.84 17.60 2.24
C ALA A 465 -22.28 17.56 0.82
N THR A 466 -20.96 17.59 0.72
CA THR A 466 -20.21 17.28 -0.51
C THR A 466 -19.23 16.17 -0.20
N ASP A 467 -18.78 15.45 -1.21
CA ASP A 467 -17.56 14.64 -1.09
C ASP A 467 -16.36 15.55 -0.72
N TYR A 468 -15.27 14.95 -0.21
CA TYR A 468 -14.08 15.71 0.18
C TYR A 468 -13.43 16.45 -0.99
N ASP A 469 -13.55 15.92 -2.21
CA ASP A 469 -13.01 16.56 -3.42
C ASP A 469 -13.89 17.67 -3.98
N GLY A 470 -15.11 17.83 -3.43
CA GLY A 470 -16.07 18.83 -3.88
C GLY A 470 -16.53 18.59 -5.32
N THR A 471 -16.70 17.34 -5.73
CA THR A 471 -17.10 16.97 -7.10
C THR A 471 -18.62 16.83 -7.26
N TYR A 472 -19.33 16.47 -6.20
CA TYR A 472 -20.78 16.37 -6.17
C TYR A 472 -21.38 16.87 -4.86
N THR A 473 -22.69 17.09 -4.87
CA THR A 473 -23.47 17.42 -3.66
C THR A 473 -24.40 16.27 -3.34
N THR A 474 -24.47 15.90 -2.06
CA THR A 474 -25.45 14.95 -1.52
C THR A 474 -26.35 15.58 -0.49
N ILE A 475 -27.60 15.09 -0.39
CA ILE A 475 -28.60 15.53 0.57
C ILE A 475 -29.27 14.28 1.13
N VAL A 476 -29.40 14.23 2.45
CA VAL A 476 -30.28 13.25 3.13
C VAL A 476 -31.47 13.97 3.73
N ALA A 477 -32.65 13.43 3.53
CA ALA A 477 -33.88 13.88 4.13
C ALA A 477 -34.60 12.67 4.74
N ALA A 478 -34.67 12.58 6.07
CA ALA A 478 -35.25 11.43 6.75
C ALA A 478 -36.20 11.87 7.89
N GLN A 479 -37.32 11.15 8.06
CA GLN A 479 -38.24 11.40 9.16
C GLN A 479 -38.59 10.13 9.93
N GLY A 480 -38.72 10.27 11.25
CA GLY A 480 -39.02 9.17 12.18
C GLY A 480 -40.07 9.59 13.21
N ILE A 481 -40.93 8.65 13.60
CA ILE A 481 -42.07 8.87 14.50
C ILE A 481 -41.85 8.12 15.82
N SER A 482 -41.12 7.03 15.79
CA SER A 482 -40.80 6.16 16.93
C SER A 482 -39.31 6.01 17.11
N ASP A 483 -38.90 5.48 18.28
CA ASP A 483 -37.47 5.15 18.55
C ASP A 483 -36.92 4.18 17.50
N ALA A 484 -37.70 3.19 17.06
CA ALA A 484 -37.30 2.26 15.99
C ALA A 484 -37.10 2.95 14.64
N ASP A 485 -37.87 4.01 14.33
CA ASP A 485 -37.64 4.79 13.11
C ASP A 485 -36.41 5.66 13.22
N LEU A 486 -36.07 6.16 14.43
CA LEU A 486 -34.81 6.89 14.67
C LEU A 486 -33.60 5.99 14.51
N GLU A 487 -33.65 4.73 15.00
CA GLU A 487 -32.63 3.74 14.73
C GLU A 487 -32.48 3.47 13.21
N GLY A 488 -33.60 3.48 12.47
CA GLY A 488 -33.62 3.39 11.01
C GLY A 488 -32.99 4.61 10.33
N ILE A 489 -33.17 5.81 10.87
CA ILE A 489 -32.49 7.02 10.37
C ILE A 489 -30.99 6.95 10.64
N ASP A 490 -30.58 6.51 11.83
CA ASP A 490 -29.14 6.31 12.15
C ASP A 490 -28.52 5.31 11.20
N GLN A 491 -29.23 4.26 10.82
CA GLN A 491 -28.78 3.30 9.83
C GLN A 491 -28.60 3.93 8.44
N VAL A 492 -29.56 4.74 7.97
CA VAL A 492 -29.44 5.49 6.71
C VAL A 492 -28.23 6.40 6.74
N LEU A 493 -28.05 7.17 7.83
CA LEU A 493 -26.92 8.11 7.99
C LEU A 493 -25.56 7.41 8.07
N GLY A 494 -25.51 6.19 8.60
CA GLY A 494 -24.29 5.39 8.69
C GLY A 494 -23.95 4.59 7.43
N THR A 495 -24.85 4.55 6.43
CA THR A 495 -24.69 3.67 5.25
C THR A 495 -24.93 4.35 3.91
N PHE A 496 -25.41 5.62 3.89
CA PHE A 496 -25.65 6.28 2.62
C PHE A 496 -24.33 6.55 1.88
N TYR A 497 -24.41 6.39 0.58
CA TYR A 497 -23.28 6.59 -0.31
C TYR A 497 -23.72 7.15 -1.65
N ALA A 498 -22.90 8.00 -2.23
CA ALA A 498 -23.02 8.45 -3.60
C ALA A 498 -21.65 8.35 -4.29
N SER A 499 -21.64 7.89 -5.54
CA SER A 499 -20.43 7.76 -6.36
C SER A 499 -20.64 8.33 -7.76
N TYR A 500 -19.69 9.14 -8.24
CA TYR A 500 -19.72 9.73 -9.58
C TYR A 500 -18.32 9.82 -10.17
#